data_b92ec224a0dace5e522e338f631d3cfa
#
_entry.id   b92ec224a0dace5e522e338f631d3cfa
#
_cell.length_a   1.000
_cell.length_b   1.000
_cell.length_c   1.000
_cell.angle_alpha   90.00
_cell.angle_beta   90.00
_cell.angle_gamma   90.00
#
_symmetry.space_group_name_H-M   'P 1'
#
loop_
_entity.id
_entity.type
_entity.pdbx_description
1 polymer ?
#
loop_
_entity_poly.entity_id
_entity_poly.type
_entity_poly.pdbx_seq_one_letter_code
_entity_poly.pdbx_strand_id
1 'polypeptide(L)'
;AGDLDGWVGQELALTVDIALAAATPFADEGHVVARHQFPIPSETALRRRDVAAPRPGELVSEQSGDRWTLGDGAWNLEIDRHLGVVGLSRNGDALLRDRPGHSLWRAPVDNDGLKAAWMAGFGHQDRWRQVGLDSVDGPQTRRLDRVTVRRREGGVAAVLSGALVPRPTTSQPTSAQPDASLVECPVTERWWLRDDGTISV
;
A
#
# COMPACT_ATOMS: atom_id res chain seq x y z
N ALA A 1 21.34 -31.06 13.18
CA ALA A 1 21.32 -29.68 12.72
C ALA A 1 21.80 -29.69 11.28
N GLY A 2 20.93 -29.37 10.33
CA GLY A 2 21.29 -29.26 8.92
C GLY A 2 22.15 -28.02 8.73
N ASP A 3 23.13 -28.15 7.85
CA ASP A 3 24.00 -27.06 7.42
C ASP A 3 23.16 -26.07 6.59
N LEU A 4 23.06 -24.83 7.06
CA LEU A 4 22.34 -23.76 6.36
C LEU A 4 23.25 -22.88 5.50
N ASP A 5 24.54 -23.19 5.42
CA ASP A 5 25.53 -22.38 4.69
C ASP A 5 25.27 -22.33 3.17
N GLY A 6 24.59 -23.34 2.61
CA GLY A 6 24.15 -23.35 1.21
C GLY A 6 22.98 -22.41 0.88
N TRP A 7 22.37 -21.76 1.86
CA TRP A 7 21.15 -20.95 1.70
C TRP A 7 21.40 -19.44 1.84
N VAL A 8 22.65 -19.06 1.79
CA VAL A 8 23.08 -17.66 1.89
C VAL A 8 22.39 -16.81 0.80
N GLY A 9 21.68 -15.77 1.21
CA GLY A 9 20.98 -14.84 0.31
C GLY A 9 19.60 -15.30 -0.17
N GLN A 10 19.06 -16.40 0.37
CA GLN A 10 17.71 -16.86 0.11
C GLN A 10 16.77 -16.53 1.28
N GLU A 11 15.50 -16.28 0.97
CA GLU A 11 14.46 -16.19 1.98
C GLU A 11 14.11 -17.61 2.44
N LEU A 12 14.26 -17.85 3.73
CA LEU A 12 13.91 -19.12 4.36
C LEU A 12 12.66 -18.93 5.21
N ALA A 13 11.76 -19.91 5.16
CA ALA A 13 10.60 -19.96 6.01
C ALA A 13 10.39 -21.37 6.57
N LEU A 14 10.06 -21.44 7.85
CA LEU A 14 9.57 -22.66 8.48
C LEU A 14 8.06 -22.73 8.31
N THR A 15 7.58 -23.76 7.63
CA THR A 15 6.13 -24.03 7.54
C THR A 15 5.78 -25.13 8.55
N VAL A 16 4.80 -24.86 9.40
CA VAL A 16 4.26 -25.80 10.39
C VAL A 16 2.83 -26.10 10.03
N ASP A 17 2.55 -27.36 9.74
CA ASP A 17 1.20 -27.87 9.48
C ASP A 17 0.67 -28.57 10.73
N ILE A 18 -0.55 -28.23 11.12
CA ILE A 18 -1.31 -28.95 12.13
C ILE A 18 -2.33 -29.80 11.36
N ALA A 19 -2.18 -31.10 11.48
CA ALA A 19 -3.03 -32.05 10.76
C ALA A 19 -3.80 -32.98 11.72
N LEU A 20 -4.90 -33.54 11.23
CA LEU A 20 -5.65 -34.53 12.00
C LEU A 20 -4.81 -35.78 12.18
N ALA A 21 -4.72 -36.27 13.43
CA ALA A 21 -4.03 -37.50 13.79
C ALA A 21 -4.82 -38.77 13.48
N ALA A 22 -6.12 -38.61 13.21
CA ALA A 22 -7.03 -39.72 12.83
C ALA A 22 -8.16 -39.17 11.95
N ALA A 23 -8.76 -40.04 11.13
CA ALA A 23 -9.91 -39.67 10.33
C ALA A 23 -11.11 -39.28 11.21
N THR A 24 -11.88 -38.30 10.74
CA THR A 24 -13.14 -37.86 11.32
C THR A 24 -14.27 -38.04 10.29
N PRO A 25 -15.55 -37.87 10.66
CA PRO A 25 -16.65 -37.88 9.66
C PRO A 25 -16.55 -36.82 8.57
N PHE A 26 -15.70 -35.79 8.74
CA PHE A 26 -15.62 -34.63 7.88
C PHE A 26 -14.29 -34.50 7.12
N ALA A 27 -13.25 -35.27 7.55
CA ALA A 27 -11.93 -35.18 6.93
C ALA A 27 -11.08 -36.43 7.28
N ASP A 28 -10.21 -36.81 6.35
CA ASP A 28 -9.31 -37.95 6.48
C ASP A 28 -8.15 -37.66 7.47
N GLU A 29 -7.53 -38.73 7.94
CA GLU A 29 -6.24 -38.63 8.66
C GLU A 29 -5.21 -37.88 7.80
N GLY A 30 -4.45 -36.98 8.41
CA GLY A 30 -3.49 -36.13 7.73
C GLY A 30 -4.07 -34.87 7.11
N HIS A 31 -5.39 -34.64 7.17
CA HIS A 31 -5.98 -33.39 6.71
C HIS A 31 -5.43 -32.19 7.50
N VAL A 32 -4.85 -31.22 6.79
CA VAL A 32 -4.26 -30.02 7.39
C VAL A 32 -5.37 -29.06 7.82
N VAL A 33 -5.52 -28.87 9.12
CA VAL A 33 -6.53 -27.98 9.73
C VAL A 33 -6.01 -26.56 9.96
N ALA A 34 -4.68 -26.41 10.06
CA ALA A 34 -4.04 -25.10 10.14
C ALA A 34 -2.63 -25.17 9.57
N ARG A 35 -2.19 -24.06 8.97
CA ARG A 35 -0.83 -23.89 8.45
C ARG A 35 -0.30 -22.54 8.91
N HIS A 36 0.90 -22.55 9.47
CA HIS A 36 1.62 -21.34 9.86
C HIS A 36 2.98 -21.30 9.18
N GLN A 37 3.38 -20.14 8.73
CA GLN A 37 4.68 -19.92 8.15
C GLN A 37 5.44 -18.86 8.95
N PHE A 38 6.64 -19.20 9.39
CA PHE A 38 7.52 -18.34 10.15
C PHE A 38 8.73 -18.02 9.28
N PRO A 39 8.99 -16.74 8.96
CA PRO A 39 10.23 -16.38 8.29
C PRO A 39 11.40 -16.67 9.24
N ILE A 40 12.42 -17.32 8.71
CA ILE A 40 13.68 -17.55 9.45
C ILE A 40 14.57 -16.34 9.15
N PRO A 41 14.86 -15.48 10.14
CA PRO A 41 15.77 -14.37 9.93
C PRO A 41 17.15 -14.94 9.62
N SER A 42 17.64 -14.75 8.41
CA SER A 42 19.05 -14.94 8.13
C SER A 42 19.70 -13.56 8.09
N GLU A 43 20.86 -13.41 8.74
CA GLU A 43 21.63 -12.16 8.67
C GLU A 43 21.94 -11.78 7.22
N THR A 44 21.91 -12.74 6.32
CA THR A 44 22.16 -12.58 4.90
C THR A 44 20.89 -12.29 4.11
N ALA A 45 19.71 -12.71 4.55
CA ALA A 45 18.45 -12.32 3.93
C ALA A 45 18.16 -10.82 4.17
N LEU A 46 18.70 -10.26 5.23
CA LEU A 46 18.70 -8.81 5.50
C LEU A 46 19.73 -8.05 4.65
N ARG A 47 20.74 -8.71 4.11
CA ARG A 47 21.51 -8.16 3.00
C ARG A 47 20.62 -8.30 1.78
N ARG A 48 19.79 -7.27 1.54
CA ARG A 48 19.18 -7.06 0.23
C ARG A 48 20.18 -7.53 -0.82
N ARG A 49 19.71 -8.36 -1.76
CA ARG A 49 20.50 -8.70 -2.94
C ARG A 49 21.36 -7.48 -3.24
N ASP A 50 22.66 -7.66 -3.23
CA ASP A 50 23.58 -6.74 -3.87
C ASP A 50 23.26 -6.81 -5.39
N VAL A 51 22.11 -6.26 -5.75
CA VAL A 51 21.96 -5.65 -7.06
C VAL A 51 23.07 -4.63 -6.99
N ALA A 52 24.15 -4.86 -7.73
CA ALA A 52 25.29 -3.96 -7.82
C ALA A 52 24.68 -2.55 -7.86
N ALA A 53 24.75 -1.87 -6.72
CA ALA A 53 24.05 -0.62 -6.57
C ALA A 53 24.64 0.24 -7.69
N PRO A 54 23.83 0.74 -8.63
CA PRO A 54 24.34 1.73 -9.54
C PRO A 54 25.01 2.72 -8.64
N ARG A 55 26.25 3.11 -8.94
CA ARG A 55 26.95 4.13 -8.14
C ARG A 55 26.00 5.28 -8.05
N PRO A 56 25.52 5.62 -6.87
CA PRO A 56 24.51 6.65 -6.76
C PRO A 56 25.12 7.92 -7.34
N GLY A 57 24.50 8.44 -8.36
CA GLY A 57 24.70 9.82 -8.74
C GLY A 57 24.31 10.67 -7.54
N GLU A 58 24.80 11.88 -7.45
CA GLU A 58 24.35 12.78 -6.40
C GLU A 58 22.84 12.94 -6.52
N LEU A 59 22.11 12.56 -5.46
CA LEU A 59 20.66 12.76 -5.39
C LEU A 59 20.37 14.26 -5.41
N VAL A 60 19.71 14.72 -6.46
CA VAL A 60 19.25 16.09 -6.62
C VAL A 60 17.75 16.17 -6.39
N SER A 61 17.34 17.32 -5.88
CA SER A 61 15.93 17.69 -5.83
C SER A 61 15.78 19.06 -6.46
N GLU A 62 15.02 19.12 -7.54
CA GLU A 62 14.74 20.35 -8.25
C GLU A 62 13.26 20.71 -8.12
N GLN A 63 12.98 21.99 -7.97
CA GLN A 63 11.61 22.49 -7.99
C GLN A 63 11.44 23.46 -9.16
N SER A 64 10.41 23.22 -9.94
CA SER A 64 9.99 24.12 -11.02
C SER A 64 8.47 24.35 -10.88
N GLY A 65 8.11 25.55 -10.42
CA GLY A 65 6.72 25.89 -10.14
C GLY A 65 6.12 24.96 -9.08
N ASP A 66 5.06 24.27 -9.44
CA ASP A 66 4.34 23.33 -8.58
C ASP A 66 4.86 21.87 -8.68
N ARG A 67 5.99 21.66 -9.34
CA ARG A 67 6.57 20.33 -9.54
C ARG A 67 7.94 20.20 -8.89
N TRP A 68 8.18 19.01 -8.36
CA TRP A 68 9.48 18.57 -7.88
C TRP A 68 9.93 17.36 -8.69
N THR A 69 11.20 17.34 -9.02
CA THR A 69 11.89 16.19 -9.59
C THR A 69 12.97 15.76 -8.62
N LEU A 70 12.93 14.51 -8.19
CA LEU A 70 13.90 13.91 -7.28
C LEU A 70 14.59 12.75 -8.00
N GLY A 71 15.92 12.76 -8.05
CA GLY A 71 16.62 11.70 -8.75
C GLY A 71 18.14 11.73 -8.60
N ASP A 72 18.79 10.67 -9.10
CA ASP A 72 20.23 10.47 -9.14
C ASP A 72 20.76 10.20 -10.55
N GLY A 73 19.92 10.50 -11.56
CA GLY A 73 20.19 10.17 -12.96
C GLY A 73 19.74 8.76 -13.37
N ALA A 74 19.73 7.78 -12.45
CA ALA A 74 19.12 6.47 -12.68
C ALA A 74 17.65 6.45 -12.27
N TRP A 75 17.33 7.03 -11.11
CA TRP A 75 15.97 7.20 -10.63
C TRP A 75 15.46 8.61 -10.96
N ASN A 76 14.18 8.69 -11.28
CA ASN A 76 13.45 9.93 -11.43
C ASN A 76 12.06 9.80 -10.83
N LEU A 77 11.81 10.54 -9.75
CA LEU A 77 10.51 10.65 -9.09
C LEU A 77 9.95 12.05 -9.32
N GLU A 78 8.79 12.14 -9.93
CA GLU A 78 8.11 13.38 -10.21
C GLU A 78 6.91 13.56 -9.29
N ILE A 79 6.82 14.73 -8.67
CA ILE A 79 5.76 15.08 -7.73
C ILE A 79 5.16 16.40 -8.16
N ASP A 80 3.85 16.43 -8.29
CA ASP A 80 3.06 17.64 -8.51
C ASP A 80 2.38 18.06 -7.22
N ARG A 81 2.34 19.35 -6.94
CA ARG A 81 1.77 19.91 -5.71
C ARG A 81 0.33 19.51 -5.46
N HIS A 82 -0.45 19.38 -6.53
CA HIS A 82 -1.89 19.10 -6.45
C HIS A 82 -2.23 17.64 -6.73
N LEU A 83 -1.44 17.01 -7.57
CA LEU A 83 -1.69 15.65 -8.05
C LEU A 83 -0.93 14.57 -7.27
N GLY A 84 0.09 14.95 -6.50
CA GLY A 84 0.97 14.02 -5.80
C GLY A 84 2.03 13.43 -6.71
N VAL A 85 2.39 12.17 -6.48
CA VAL A 85 3.33 11.47 -7.36
C VAL A 85 2.69 11.28 -8.73
N VAL A 86 3.35 11.80 -9.76
CA VAL A 86 2.87 11.75 -11.15
C VAL A 86 3.75 10.89 -12.04
N GLY A 87 4.98 10.58 -11.62
CA GLY A 87 5.89 9.74 -12.36
C GLY A 87 6.93 9.10 -11.46
N LEU A 88 7.32 7.90 -11.80
CA LEU A 88 8.48 7.20 -11.28
C LEU A 88 9.10 6.41 -12.41
N SER A 89 10.36 6.64 -12.68
CA SER A 89 11.11 5.91 -13.69
C SER A 89 12.48 5.49 -13.18
N ARG A 90 13.05 4.49 -13.84
CA ARG A 90 14.42 4.02 -13.61
C ARG A 90 15.13 3.80 -14.94
N ASN A 91 16.28 4.44 -15.13
CA ASN A 91 17.04 4.40 -16.39
C ASN A 91 16.20 4.79 -17.62
N GLY A 92 15.20 5.67 -17.43
CA GLY A 92 14.27 6.07 -18.49
C GLY A 92 13.03 5.19 -18.63
N ASP A 93 13.01 4.00 -18.02
CA ASP A 93 11.85 3.12 -18.05
C ASP A 93 10.81 3.54 -17.00
N ALA A 94 9.59 3.82 -17.43
CA ALA A 94 8.49 4.17 -16.54
C ALA A 94 8.07 2.97 -15.69
N LEU A 95 8.04 3.14 -14.36
CA LEU A 95 7.62 2.12 -13.41
C LEU A 95 6.18 2.30 -12.95
N LEU A 96 5.62 3.50 -13.09
CA LEU A 96 4.22 3.77 -12.83
C LEU A 96 3.49 3.95 -14.15
N ARG A 97 2.43 3.17 -14.34
CA ARG A 97 1.52 3.33 -15.47
C ARG A 97 0.59 4.53 -15.29
N ASP A 98 0.11 4.68 -14.06
CA ASP A 98 -0.80 5.74 -13.65
C ASP A 98 -0.37 6.29 -12.29
N ARG A 99 -0.96 7.41 -11.90
CA ARG A 99 -0.72 8.00 -10.58
C ARG A 99 -1.16 7.05 -9.46
N PRO A 100 -0.35 6.86 -8.40
CA PRO A 100 -0.78 6.09 -7.25
C PRO A 100 -2.02 6.70 -6.60
N GLY A 101 -2.91 5.85 -6.15
CA GLY A 101 -4.10 6.25 -5.44
C GLY A 101 -4.41 5.31 -4.29
N HIS A 102 -5.38 5.69 -3.47
CA HIS A 102 -5.86 4.87 -2.38
C HIS A 102 -7.21 4.26 -2.76
N SER A 103 -7.43 3.01 -2.35
CA SER A 103 -8.73 2.38 -2.39
C SER A 103 -9.08 1.93 -0.98
N LEU A 104 -10.22 2.37 -0.47
CA LEU A 104 -10.75 1.97 0.83
C LEU A 104 -11.91 0.98 0.71
N TRP A 105 -12.37 0.76 -0.52
CA TRP A 105 -13.45 -0.16 -0.77
C TRP A 105 -12.94 -1.56 -1.09
N ARG A 106 -13.51 -2.56 -0.45
CA ARG A 106 -13.37 -3.98 -0.80
C ARG A 106 -14.74 -4.59 -1.04
N ALA A 107 -14.78 -5.69 -1.75
CA ALA A 107 -16.01 -6.47 -1.88
C ALA A 107 -16.51 -6.88 -0.48
N PRO A 108 -17.76 -6.54 -0.12
CA PRO A 108 -18.31 -6.93 1.16
C PRO A 108 -18.49 -8.44 1.24
N VAL A 109 -18.34 -8.97 2.43
CA VAL A 109 -18.58 -10.37 2.76
C VAL A 109 -19.82 -10.50 3.65
N ASP A 110 -20.24 -11.73 3.94
CA ASP A 110 -21.43 -12.02 4.76
C ASP A 110 -21.46 -11.25 6.09
N ASN A 111 -20.30 -11.16 6.76
CA ASN A 111 -20.15 -10.45 8.04
C ASN A 111 -20.28 -8.91 7.92
N ASP A 112 -20.20 -8.38 6.73
CA ASP A 112 -20.40 -6.96 6.45
C ASP A 112 -21.89 -6.62 6.25
N GLY A 113 -22.80 -7.59 6.41
CA GLY A 113 -24.24 -7.41 6.25
C GLY A 113 -24.76 -7.74 4.86
N LEU A 114 -23.97 -8.43 4.01
CA LEU A 114 -24.38 -8.78 2.65
C LEU A 114 -25.58 -9.76 2.64
N LYS A 115 -25.70 -10.63 3.64
CA LYS A 115 -26.60 -11.79 3.64
C LYS A 115 -28.00 -11.49 4.13
N ALA A 116 -28.23 -10.38 4.79
CA ALA A 116 -29.46 -10.18 5.53
C ALA A 116 -30.20 -8.93 5.06
N ALA A 117 -31.07 -9.08 4.08
CA ALA A 117 -32.00 -8.01 3.68
C ALA A 117 -32.85 -7.51 4.86
N TRP A 118 -33.13 -8.37 5.88
CA TRP A 118 -33.82 -8.01 7.11
C TRP A 118 -32.93 -7.27 8.12
N MET A 119 -31.62 -7.27 7.91
CA MET A 119 -30.64 -6.47 8.69
C MET A 119 -30.22 -5.21 7.94
N ALA A 120 -30.93 -4.81 6.91
CA ALA A 120 -30.65 -3.57 6.19
C ALA A 120 -30.56 -2.37 7.17
N GLY A 121 -29.48 -1.61 7.08
CA GLY A 121 -29.17 -0.53 7.99
C GLY A 121 -28.36 -0.90 9.23
N PHE A 122 -28.15 -2.17 9.53
CA PHE A 122 -27.31 -2.63 10.64
C PHE A 122 -25.93 -3.15 10.17
N GLY A 123 -25.77 -3.41 8.88
CA GLY A 123 -24.52 -3.89 8.32
C GLY A 123 -23.43 -2.81 8.24
N HIS A 124 -22.17 -3.22 8.43
CA HIS A 124 -21.02 -2.32 8.25
C HIS A 124 -20.98 -1.74 6.83
N GLN A 125 -21.38 -2.53 5.84
CA GLN A 125 -21.44 -2.10 4.44
C GLN A 125 -22.31 -0.86 4.23
N ASP A 126 -23.49 -0.80 4.85
CA ASP A 126 -24.38 0.35 4.71
C ASP A 126 -23.78 1.61 5.34
N ARG A 127 -23.10 1.46 6.49
CA ARG A 127 -22.35 2.56 7.12
C ARG A 127 -21.21 3.05 6.25
N TRP A 128 -20.47 2.15 5.63
CA TRP A 128 -19.37 2.52 4.72
C TRP A 128 -19.87 3.31 3.52
N ARG A 129 -20.98 2.91 2.93
CA ARG A 129 -21.63 3.65 1.84
C ARG A 129 -22.18 4.99 2.28
N GLN A 130 -22.82 5.05 3.46
CA GLN A 130 -23.35 6.30 4.00
C GLN A 130 -22.26 7.37 4.18
N VAL A 131 -21.06 6.98 4.58
CA VAL A 131 -19.90 7.88 4.72
C VAL A 131 -19.07 8.00 3.45
N GLY A 132 -19.48 7.36 2.35
CA GLY A 132 -18.87 7.49 1.03
C GLY A 132 -17.58 6.72 0.83
N LEU A 133 -17.26 5.71 1.66
CA LEU A 133 -16.02 4.93 1.52
C LEU A 133 -15.98 4.12 0.22
N ASP A 134 -17.12 3.74 -0.33
CA ASP A 134 -17.24 3.05 -1.62
C ASP A 134 -16.86 3.95 -2.81
N SER A 135 -16.76 5.24 -2.60
CA SER A 135 -16.31 6.20 -3.60
C SER A 135 -14.81 6.52 -3.52
N VAL A 136 -14.11 6.04 -2.47
CA VAL A 136 -12.66 6.26 -2.32
C VAL A 136 -11.92 5.20 -3.13
N ASP A 137 -11.71 5.54 -4.39
CA ASP A 137 -10.97 4.70 -5.33
C ASP A 137 -10.14 5.57 -6.27
N GLY A 138 -8.84 5.30 -6.29
CA GLY A 138 -7.90 5.97 -7.16
C GLY A 138 -7.43 7.36 -6.71
N PRO A 139 -6.58 7.99 -7.54
CA PRO A 139 -5.91 9.24 -7.18
C PRO A 139 -6.84 10.46 -7.13
N GLN A 140 -8.00 10.38 -7.76
CA GLN A 140 -8.96 11.50 -7.85
C GLN A 140 -9.68 11.80 -6.54
N THR A 141 -9.63 10.88 -5.58
CA THR A 141 -10.27 11.04 -4.28
C THR A 141 -9.32 11.62 -3.23
N ARG A 142 -8.09 11.91 -3.60
CA ARG A 142 -7.12 12.54 -2.72
C ARG A 142 -7.09 14.06 -2.94
N ARG A 143 -7.21 14.82 -1.87
CA ARG A 143 -6.87 16.23 -1.79
C ARG A 143 -5.51 16.35 -1.12
N LEU A 144 -4.57 17.03 -1.75
CA LEU A 144 -3.28 17.36 -1.16
C LEU A 144 -3.32 18.78 -0.60
N ASP A 145 -2.96 18.90 0.66
CA ASP A 145 -2.87 20.18 1.36
C ASP A 145 -1.43 20.68 1.37
N ARG A 146 -0.46 19.75 1.43
CA ARG A 146 0.95 20.10 1.54
C ARG A 146 1.86 19.05 0.91
N VAL A 147 2.86 19.51 0.17
CA VAL A 147 4.03 18.74 -0.25
C VAL A 147 5.28 19.36 0.36
N THR A 148 6.14 18.54 0.93
CA THR A 148 7.41 18.96 1.51
C THR A 148 8.50 18.04 1.02
N VAL A 149 9.52 18.59 0.37
CA VAL A 149 10.70 17.86 -0.07
C VAL A 149 11.91 18.34 0.74
N ARG A 150 12.67 17.38 1.32
CA ARG A 150 13.82 17.72 2.14
C ARG A 150 14.94 16.69 1.98
N ARG A 151 16.17 17.16 1.90
CA ARG A 151 17.36 16.34 2.10
C ARG A 151 17.40 15.85 3.54
N ARG A 152 17.69 14.58 3.72
CA ARG A 152 17.91 13.93 5.01
C ARG A 152 19.20 13.14 4.97
N GLU A 153 19.68 12.71 6.13
CA GLU A 153 20.76 11.73 6.17
C GLU A 153 20.32 10.46 5.41
N GLY A 154 21.13 10.05 4.44
CA GLY A 154 20.87 8.88 3.61
C GLY A 154 19.86 9.06 2.46
N GLY A 155 19.52 10.31 2.06
CA GLY A 155 18.68 10.50 0.87
C GLY A 155 17.82 11.76 0.85
N VAL A 156 16.84 11.77 -0.04
CA VAL A 156 15.84 12.84 -0.18
C VAL A 156 14.45 12.27 0.13
N ALA A 157 13.75 12.91 1.03
CA ALA A 157 12.39 12.53 1.42
C ALA A 157 11.37 13.55 0.90
N ALA A 158 10.29 13.05 0.31
CA ALA A 158 9.08 13.80 0.02
C ALA A 158 7.96 13.34 0.94
N VAL A 159 7.30 14.30 1.57
CA VAL A 159 6.14 14.07 2.44
C VAL A 159 4.96 14.81 1.85
N LEU A 160 3.92 14.05 1.50
CA LEU A 160 2.67 14.52 0.93
C LEU A 160 1.59 14.33 1.98
N SER A 161 0.99 15.41 2.43
CA SER A 161 -0.08 15.38 3.44
C SER A 161 -1.37 15.96 2.88
N GLY A 162 -2.49 15.35 3.25
CA GLY A 162 -3.80 15.74 2.80
C GLY A 162 -4.89 14.86 3.36
N ALA A 163 -5.95 14.68 2.61
CA ALA A 163 -7.06 13.81 2.98
C ALA A 163 -7.60 13.03 1.78
N LEU A 164 -8.14 11.86 2.07
CA LEU A 164 -9.03 11.14 1.15
C LEU A 164 -10.43 11.75 1.33
N VAL A 165 -10.98 12.24 0.24
CA VAL A 165 -12.27 12.91 0.22
C VAL A 165 -13.23 12.06 -0.61
N PRO A 166 -14.16 11.35 0.03
CA PRO A 166 -15.17 10.58 -0.68
C PRO A 166 -15.98 11.48 -1.62
N ARG A 167 -16.42 10.94 -2.73
CA ARG A 167 -17.33 11.62 -3.65
C ARG A 167 -18.76 11.22 -3.33
N PRO A 168 -19.72 12.15 -3.37
CA PRO A 168 -21.13 11.78 -3.29
C PRO A 168 -21.47 10.82 -4.44
N THR A 169 -21.94 9.64 -4.12
CA THR A 169 -22.48 8.73 -5.12
C THR A 169 -23.90 9.17 -5.47
N THR A 170 -24.14 9.52 -6.70
CA THR A 170 -25.44 10.00 -7.22
C THR A 170 -26.55 8.94 -7.22
N SER A 171 -26.27 7.73 -6.74
CA SER A 171 -27.16 6.57 -6.82
C SER A 171 -27.81 6.16 -5.50
N GLN A 172 -27.82 7.00 -4.47
CA GLN A 172 -28.54 6.66 -3.25
C GLN A 172 -30.03 6.98 -3.36
N PRO A 173 -30.91 6.02 -3.04
CA PRO A 173 -32.34 6.32 -2.93
C PRO A 173 -32.57 7.26 -1.74
N THR A 174 -33.33 8.27 -2.00
CA THR A 174 -33.69 9.46 -1.22
C THR A 174 -34.45 9.19 0.09
N SER A 175 -34.30 8.07 0.76
CA SER A 175 -35.10 7.79 1.96
C SER A 175 -34.33 7.64 3.27
N ALA A 176 -33.02 7.83 3.28
CA ALA A 176 -32.23 7.81 4.51
C ALA A 176 -31.56 9.18 4.73
N GLN A 177 -31.91 9.80 5.79
CA GLN A 177 -31.39 11.01 6.42
C GLN A 177 -30.21 11.73 5.72
N PRO A 178 -30.35 13.01 5.38
CA PRO A 178 -29.35 13.78 4.64
C PRO A 178 -28.14 14.23 5.48
N ASP A 179 -27.85 13.60 6.60
CA ASP A 179 -26.91 14.15 7.59
C ASP A 179 -25.66 13.28 7.85
N ALA A 180 -25.40 12.26 7.06
CA ALA A 180 -24.11 11.61 7.12
C ALA A 180 -23.09 12.47 6.32
N SER A 181 -22.40 13.36 7.02
CA SER A 181 -21.25 14.07 6.46
C SER A 181 -20.24 13.05 5.97
N LEU A 182 -19.82 13.20 4.70
CA LEU A 182 -18.75 12.37 4.14
C LEU A 182 -17.51 12.49 5.06
N VAL A 183 -16.91 11.35 5.39
CA VAL A 183 -15.76 11.32 6.29
C VAL A 183 -14.50 11.61 5.51
N GLU A 184 -13.84 12.72 5.82
CA GLU A 184 -12.49 12.98 5.34
C GLU A 184 -11.48 12.16 6.16
N CYS A 185 -10.68 11.33 5.50
CA CYS A 185 -9.64 10.54 6.14
C CYS A 185 -8.29 11.21 5.94
N PRO A 186 -7.63 11.76 6.98
CA PRO A 186 -6.29 12.31 6.85
C PRO A 186 -5.31 11.26 6.34
N VAL A 187 -4.46 11.63 5.39
CA VAL A 187 -3.44 10.75 4.82
C VAL A 187 -2.10 11.46 4.74
N THR A 188 -1.05 10.72 5.01
CA THR A 188 0.32 11.17 4.80
C THR A 188 1.10 10.07 4.10
N GLU A 189 1.61 10.41 2.92
CA GLU A 189 2.51 9.55 2.16
C GLU A 189 3.94 10.03 2.35
N ARG A 190 4.87 9.09 2.44
CA ARG A 190 6.30 9.39 2.53
C ARG A 190 7.03 8.62 1.46
N TRP A 191 7.65 9.34 0.54
CA TRP A 191 8.49 8.79 -0.49
C TRP A 191 9.94 9.13 -0.17
N TRP A 192 10.78 8.13 -0.07
CA TRP A 192 12.17 8.31 0.27
C TRP A 192 13.06 7.69 -0.79
N LEU A 193 13.78 8.54 -1.54
CA LEU A 193 14.87 8.13 -2.39
C LEU A 193 16.14 8.12 -1.54
N ARG A 194 16.76 6.98 -1.42
CA ARG A 194 17.96 6.77 -0.61
C ARG A 194 19.21 6.91 -1.44
N ASP A 195 20.31 7.34 -0.80
CA ASP A 195 21.63 7.44 -1.43
C ASP A 195 22.17 6.07 -1.89
N ASP A 196 21.62 4.96 -1.41
CA ASP A 196 21.92 3.58 -1.85
C ASP A 196 21.12 3.15 -3.10
N GLY A 197 20.38 4.06 -3.72
CA GLY A 197 19.56 3.77 -4.90
C GLY A 197 18.29 2.99 -4.60
N THR A 198 17.83 2.95 -3.35
CA THR A 198 16.54 2.35 -3.01
C THR A 198 15.45 3.38 -2.82
N ILE A 199 14.20 2.98 -3.09
CA ILE A 199 13.01 3.79 -2.84
C ILE A 199 12.17 3.11 -1.78
N SER A 200 11.69 3.89 -0.81
CA SER A 200 10.72 3.44 0.19
C SER A 200 9.47 4.32 0.13
N VAL A 201 8.31 3.72 0.32
CA VAL A 201 7.00 4.41 0.39
C VAL A 201 6.34 4.09 1.71
#